data_71d2d45c5eb51a35648f4ac6a4cbb109
#
_entry.id   71d2d45c5eb51a35648f4ac6a4cbb109
#
_cell.length_a   1.000
_cell.length_b   1.000
_cell.length_c   1.000
_cell.angle_alpha   90.00
_cell.angle_beta   90.00
_cell.angle_gamma   90.00
#
_symmetry.space_group_name_H-M   'P 1'
#
loop_
_entity.id
_entity.type
_entity.pdbx_description
1 polymer ?
#
loop_
_entity_poly.entity_id
_entity_poly.type
_entity_poly.pdbx_seq_one_letter_code
_entity_poly.pdbx_strand_id
1 'polypeptide(L)'
;MDITLDELRIISGREKFEMLMIEKDYLITQLLFLLKDVNGILFKGGTAINKFFLNHTRLSEDLDFTLTRDIKEVEDEIKEKLKGTIFDKISRGKDVDGFLRLVIHYKLFHESGSIFIDLTQRAKPLLKPEKYIINHFY
;
A
#
# COMPACT_ATOMS: atom_id res chain seq x y z
N MET A 1 -6.19 -8.32 -10.79
CA MET A 1 -7.09 -7.19 -11.08
C MET A 1 -6.44 -6.32 -12.15
N ASP A 2 -6.99 -6.34 -13.34
CA ASP A 2 -6.47 -5.55 -14.44
C ASP A 2 -7.44 -4.42 -14.75
N ILE A 3 -6.94 -3.21 -14.84
CA ILE A 3 -7.74 -2.04 -15.16
C ILE A 3 -7.10 -1.28 -16.32
N THR A 4 -7.90 -0.76 -17.22
CA THR A 4 -7.43 0.01 -18.36
C THR A 4 -7.32 1.49 -18.03
N LEU A 5 -6.54 2.23 -18.85
CA LEU A 5 -6.45 3.68 -18.72
C LEU A 5 -7.82 4.37 -18.85
N ASP A 6 -8.65 3.88 -19.81
CA ASP A 6 -9.99 4.45 -20.00
C ASP A 6 -10.89 4.21 -18.80
N GLU A 7 -10.81 3.02 -18.18
CA GLU A 7 -11.56 2.73 -16.96
C GLU A 7 -11.13 3.65 -15.81
N LEU A 8 -9.84 3.92 -15.66
CA LEU A 8 -9.35 4.86 -14.65
C LEU A 8 -9.83 6.28 -14.91
N ARG A 9 -9.89 6.70 -16.18
CA ARG A 9 -10.42 8.01 -16.55
C ARG A 9 -11.90 8.14 -16.18
N ILE A 10 -12.69 7.09 -16.38
CA ILE A 10 -14.10 7.07 -16.01
C ILE A 10 -14.25 7.19 -14.48
N ILE A 11 -13.45 6.45 -13.72
CA ILE A 11 -13.45 6.52 -12.25
C ILE A 11 -13.04 7.91 -11.79
N SER A 12 -12.00 8.49 -12.37
CA SER A 12 -11.53 9.84 -12.05
C SER A 12 -12.63 10.87 -12.26
N GLY A 13 -13.34 10.82 -13.39
CA GLY A 13 -14.45 11.72 -13.68
C GLY A 13 -15.62 11.54 -12.71
N ARG A 14 -16.01 10.29 -12.43
CA ARG A 14 -17.11 9.95 -11.54
C ARG A 14 -16.84 10.38 -10.10
N GLU A 15 -15.62 10.17 -9.61
CA GLU A 15 -15.24 10.49 -8.24
C GLU A 15 -14.68 11.90 -8.08
N LYS A 16 -14.49 12.64 -9.18
CA LYS A 16 -13.94 14.00 -9.20
C LYS A 16 -12.53 14.11 -8.62
N PHE A 17 -11.69 13.06 -8.81
CA PHE A 17 -10.30 13.07 -8.42
C PHE A 17 -9.38 13.19 -9.63
N GLU A 18 -8.19 13.73 -9.41
CA GLU A 18 -7.16 13.81 -10.45
C GLU A 18 -6.71 12.41 -10.90
N MET A 19 -6.42 12.27 -12.17
CA MET A 19 -6.06 10.98 -12.77
C MET A 19 -4.84 10.32 -12.12
N LEU A 20 -3.81 11.10 -11.79
CA LEU A 20 -2.60 10.57 -11.13
C LEU A 20 -2.91 10.02 -9.74
N MET A 21 -3.80 10.66 -9.01
CA MET A 21 -4.21 10.20 -7.68
C MET A 21 -5.01 8.90 -7.77
N ILE A 22 -5.89 8.79 -8.76
CA ILE A 22 -6.67 7.57 -9.01
C ILE A 22 -5.73 6.41 -9.37
N GLU A 23 -4.76 6.66 -10.24
CA GLU A 23 -3.77 5.65 -10.63
C GLU A 23 -2.98 5.15 -9.44
N LYS A 24 -2.50 6.05 -8.58
CA LYS A 24 -1.76 5.68 -7.38
C LYS A 24 -2.62 4.92 -6.38
N ASP A 25 -3.87 5.33 -6.18
CA ASP A 25 -4.80 4.63 -5.30
C ASP A 25 -5.09 3.21 -5.79
N TYR A 26 -5.27 3.04 -7.09
CA TYR A 26 -5.42 1.71 -7.71
C TYR A 26 -4.20 0.84 -7.44
N LEU A 27 -2.99 1.37 -7.63
CA LEU A 27 -1.74 0.65 -7.40
C LEU A 27 -1.58 0.24 -5.93
N ILE A 28 -1.91 1.13 -5.00
CA ILE A 28 -1.88 0.82 -3.57
C ILE A 28 -2.86 -0.30 -3.24
N THR A 29 -4.05 -0.28 -3.83
CA THR A 29 -5.04 -1.34 -3.64
C THR A 29 -4.50 -2.69 -4.13
N GLN A 30 -3.86 -2.72 -5.30
CA GLN A 30 -3.22 -3.93 -5.81
C GLN A 30 -2.08 -4.41 -4.91
N LEU A 31 -1.27 -3.48 -4.44
CA LEU A 31 -0.15 -3.80 -3.56
C LEU A 31 -0.64 -4.43 -2.25
N LEU A 32 -1.69 -3.87 -1.65
CA LEU A 32 -2.32 -4.45 -0.46
C LEU A 32 -2.81 -5.88 -0.72
N PHE A 33 -3.39 -6.11 -1.88
CA PHE A 33 -3.85 -7.45 -2.25
C PHE A 33 -2.68 -8.45 -2.32
N LEU A 34 -1.55 -8.04 -2.91
CA LEU A 34 -0.36 -8.89 -3.01
C LEU A 34 0.27 -9.18 -1.64
N LEU A 35 0.12 -8.26 -0.68
CA LEU A 35 0.70 -8.39 0.66
C LEU A 35 -0.25 -9.03 1.68
N LYS A 36 -1.45 -9.39 1.28
CA LYS A 36 -2.49 -9.91 2.20
C LYS A 36 -2.07 -11.13 3.01
N ASP A 37 -1.17 -11.96 2.48
CA ASP A 37 -0.72 -13.18 3.14
C ASP A 37 0.58 -13.02 3.92
N VAL A 38 1.16 -11.81 3.96
CA VAL A 38 2.33 -11.53 4.79
C VAL A 38 1.90 -11.45 6.25
N ASN A 39 2.45 -12.32 7.08
CA ASN A 39 2.11 -12.38 8.50
C ASN A 39 2.82 -11.30 9.31
N GLY A 40 2.20 -10.90 10.41
CA GLY A 40 2.83 -10.00 11.39
C GLY A 40 2.86 -8.55 10.97
N ILE A 41 2.04 -8.15 10.00
CA ILE A 41 1.88 -6.75 9.62
C ILE A 41 0.46 -6.28 9.94
N LEU A 42 0.36 -5.10 10.56
CA LEU A 42 -0.91 -4.49 10.91
C LEU A 42 -1.02 -3.17 10.17
N PHE A 43 -1.97 -3.09 9.25
CA PHE A 43 -2.19 -1.92 8.42
C PHE A 43 -2.73 -0.76 9.27
N LYS A 44 -2.10 0.41 9.14
CA LYS A 44 -2.45 1.60 9.93
C LYS A 44 -2.26 2.87 9.10
N GLY A 45 -2.43 4.03 9.77
CA GLY A 45 -2.17 5.35 9.17
C GLY A 45 -3.36 5.90 8.40
N GLY A 46 -3.13 7.00 7.68
CA GLY A 46 -4.17 7.69 6.93
C GLY A 46 -4.80 6.85 5.83
N THR A 47 -4.00 6.02 5.16
CA THR A 47 -4.49 5.11 4.12
C THR A 47 -5.44 4.07 4.70
N ALA A 48 -5.10 3.49 5.86
CA ALA A 48 -5.97 2.53 6.53
C ALA A 48 -7.30 3.17 6.95
N ILE A 49 -7.23 4.36 7.55
CA ILE A 49 -8.43 5.09 7.96
C ILE A 49 -9.33 5.37 6.75
N ASN A 50 -8.74 5.85 5.64
CA ASN A 50 -9.49 6.15 4.43
C ASN A 50 -10.18 4.92 3.85
N LYS A 51 -9.47 3.78 3.77
CA LYS A 51 -10.01 2.57 3.14
C LYS A 51 -11.01 1.81 4.01
N PHE A 52 -10.85 1.83 5.33
CA PHE A 52 -11.68 1.03 6.23
C PHE A 52 -12.78 1.82 6.91
N PHE A 53 -12.51 3.07 7.30
CA PHE A 53 -13.41 3.83 8.17
C PHE A 53 -14.08 5.01 7.48
N LEU A 54 -13.41 5.66 6.52
CA LEU A 54 -13.92 6.85 5.86
C LEU A 54 -14.49 6.59 4.47
N ASN A 55 -14.51 5.33 4.03
CA ASN A 55 -15.07 4.91 2.74
C ASN A 55 -14.59 5.77 1.56
N HIS A 56 -13.27 5.96 1.47
CA HIS A 56 -12.61 6.71 0.40
C HIS A 56 -12.99 8.19 0.34
N THR A 57 -13.09 8.86 1.49
CA THR A 57 -13.30 10.31 1.50
C THR A 57 -12.10 11.07 0.93
N ARG A 58 -10.91 10.45 0.90
CA ARG A 58 -9.73 10.91 0.17
C ARG A 58 -9.00 9.72 -0.42
N LEU A 59 -8.12 9.96 -1.40
CA LEU A 59 -7.34 8.89 -2.01
C LEU A 59 -6.11 8.53 -1.16
N SER A 60 -5.69 7.28 -1.26
CA SER A 60 -4.54 6.74 -0.54
C SER A 60 -3.23 7.13 -1.24
N GLU A 61 -2.16 7.34 -0.48
CA GLU A 61 -0.85 7.69 -1.01
C GLU A 61 0.25 6.70 -0.62
N ASP A 62 0.31 6.30 0.65
CA ASP A 62 1.36 5.43 1.18
C ASP A 62 0.75 4.36 2.08
N LEU A 63 1.56 3.34 2.41
CA LEU A 63 1.18 2.25 3.30
C LEU A 63 1.99 2.29 4.58
N ASP A 64 1.30 2.25 5.72
CA ASP A 64 1.92 2.19 7.04
C ASP A 64 1.53 0.90 7.75
N PHE A 65 2.53 0.16 8.22
CA PHE A 65 2.31 -1.07 8.98
C PHE A 65 3.03 -1.01 10.31
N THR A 66 2.39 -1.51 11.35
CA THR A 66 3.05 -1.86 12.61
C THR A 66 3.35 -3.36 12.57
N LEU A 67 4.58 -3.73 12.94
CA LEU A 67 5.04 -5.11 12.85
C LEU A 67 4.98 -5.81 14.19
N THR A 68 4.57 -7.09 14.16
CA THR A 68 4.63 -7.99 15.31
C THR A 68 5.75 -9.02 15.16
N ARG A 69 6.59 -8.89 14.15
CA ARG A 69 7.75 -9.75 13.90
C ARG A 69 8.92 -8.91 13.41
N ASP A 70 10.08 -9.53 13.25
CA ASP A 70 11.31 -8.84 12.86
C ASP A 70 11.20 -8.12 11.51
N ILE A 71 11.69 -6.89 11.45
CA ILE A 71 11.63 -6.05 10.24
C ILE A 71 12.30 -6.75 9.06
N LYS A 72 13.48 -7.35 9.26
CA LYS A 72 14.22 -8.00 8.18
C LYS A 72 13.46 -9.18 7.59
N GLU A 73 12.81 -9.97 8.43
CA GLU A 73 11.97 -11.08 7.97
C GLU A 73 10.79 -10.58 7.14
N VAL A 74 10.13 -9.51 7.57
CA VAL A 74 9.01 -8.92 6.84
C VAL A 74 9.50 -8.32 5.52
N GLU A 75 10.62 -7.63 5.53
CA GLU A 75 11.22 -7.09 4.30
C GLU A 75 11.47 -8.19 3.27
N ASP A 76 12.08 -9.29 3.69
CA ASP A 76 12.38 -10.40 2.79
C ASP A 76 11.10 -11.05 2.24
N GLU A 77 10.09 -11.20 3.07
CA GLU A 77 8.80 -11.76 2.64
C GLU A 77 8.07 -10.85 1.66
N ILE A 78 8.10 -9.53 1.89
CA ILE A 78 7.53 -8.55 0.97
C ILE A 78 8.23 -8.63 -0.38
N LYS A 79 9.56 -8.67 -0.40
CA LYS A 79 10.33 -8.80 -1.63
C LYS A 79 9.97 -10.08 -2.39
N GLU A 80 9.79 -11.18 -1.68
CA GLU A 80 9.39 -12.46 -2.29
C GLU A 80 7.99 -12.38 -2.90
N LYS A 81 7.04 -11.79 -2.19
CA LYS A 81 5.66 -11.62 -2.68
C LYS A 81 5.57 -10.73 -3.90
N LEU A 82 6.44 -9.72 -4.01
CA LEU A 82 6.40 -8.76 -5.12
C LEU A 82 7.29 -9.15 -6.29
N LYS A 83 8.09 -10.21 -6.15
CA LYS A 83 8.98 -10.67 -7.21
C LYS A 83 8.19 -11.05 -8.45
N GLY A 84 8.64 -10.55 -9.61
CA GLY A 84 7.97 -10.82 -10.89
C GLY A 84 6.71 -10.00 -11.14
N THR A 85 6.34 -9.11 -10.23
CA THR A 85 5.20 -8.20 -10.41
C THR A 85 5.70 -6.83 -10.86
N ILE A 86 4.77 -5.90 -11.15
CA ILE A 86 5.13 -4.52 -11.48
C ILE A 86 5.78 -3.78 -10.32
N PHE A 87 5.77 -4.36 -9.12
CA PHE A 87 6.33 -3.80 -7.90
C PHE A 87 7.64 -4.45 -7.47
N ASP A 88 8.31 -5.20 -8.34
CA ASP A 88 9.51 -5.94 -7.94
C ASP A 88 10.77 -5.10 -7.77
N LYS A 89 10.73 -3.84 -8.18
CA LYS A 89 11.86 -2.91 -8.05
C LYS A 89 11.76 -2.16 -6.73
N ILE A 90 12.49 -2.64 -5.73
CA ILE A 90 12.39 -2.17 -4.36
C ILE A 90 13.75 -1.66 -3.88
N SER A 91 13.76 -0.46 -3.28
CA SER A 91 14.93 0.07 -2.62
C SER A 91 14.57 0.45 -1.18
N ARG A 92 15.57 0.69 -0.36
CA ARG A 92 15.38 1.19 1.00
C ARG A 92 15.45 2.70 1.02
N GLY A 93 14.51 3.32 1.72
CA GLY A 93 14.58 4.72 2.10
C GLY A 93 15.17 4.84 3.50
N LYS A 94 14.44 5.52 4.40
CA LYS A 94 14.89 5.70 5.78
C LYS A 94 14.98 4.36 6.49
N ASP A 95 16.13 4.10 7.10
CA ASP A 95 16.41 2.86 7.83
C ASP A 95 17.06 3.25 9.16
N VAL A 96 16.27 3.24 10.22
CA VAL A 96 16.72 3.53 11.59
C VAL A 96 16.23 2.43 12.52
N ASP A 97 16.70 2.42 13.76
CA ASP A 97 16.28 1.39 14.71
C ASP A 97 14.76 1.40 14.90
N GLY A 98 14.14 0.26 14.65
CA GLY A 98 12.69 0.09 14.80
C GLY A 98 11.85 0.66 13.64
N PHE A 99 12.47 1.16 12.55
CA PHE A 99 11.74 1.70 11.42
C PHE A 99 12.47 1.46 10.10
N LEU A 100 11.76 0.98 9.10
CA LEU A 100 12.28 0.85 7.74
C LEU A 100 11.24 1.33 6.74
N ARG A 101 11.64 2.23 5.86
CA ARG A 101 10.85 2.62 4.70
C ARG A 101 11.32 1.83 3.48
N LEU A 102 10.42 1.09 2.87
CA LEU A 102 10.66 0.49 1.56
C LEU A 102 10.09 1.41 0.49
N VAL A 103 10.86 1.62 -0.57
CA VAL A 103 10.43 2.43 -1.70
C VAL A 103 10.13 1.48 -2.86
N ILE A 104 8.87 1.36 -3.20
CA ILE A 104 8.39 0.48 -4.27
C ILE A 104 8.31 1.31 -5.54
N HIS A 105 9.18 1.05 -6.50
CA HIS A 105 9.20 1.75 -7.78
C HIS A 105 8.26 1.06 -8.77
N TYR A 106 7.48 1.84 -9.48
CA TYR A 106 6.56 1.30 -10.49
C TYR A 106 6.55 2.15 -11.74
N LYS A 107 6.07 1.57 -12.83
CA LYS A 107 5.76 2.28 -14.06
C LYS A 107 4.41 1.77 -14.54
N LEU A 108 3.48 2.67 -14.74
CA LEU A 108 2.15 2.34 -15.24
C LEU A 108 1.68 3.43 -16.21
N PHE A 109 1.14 2.99 -17.35
CA PHE A 109 0.68 3.86 -18.44
C PHE A 109 1.79 4.80 -18.90
N HIS A 110 1.74 6.09 -18.56
CA HIS A 110 2.71 7.10 -18.98
C HIS A 110 3.53 7.69 -17.82
N GLU A 111 3.36 7.16 -16.60
CA GLU A 111 4.04 7.69 -15.43
C GLU A 111 4.89 6.63 -14.75
N SER A 112 6.06 7.07 -14.28
CA SER A 112 6.85 6.31 -13.31
C SER A 112 6.69 6.97 -11.97
N GLY A 113 6.62 6.18 -10.90
CA GLY A 113 6.47 6.72 -9.56
C GLY A 113 6.96 5.75 -8.52
N SER A 114 6.70 6.10 -7.26
CA SER A 114 7.04 5.25 -6.14
C SER A 114 5.93 5.29 -5.09
N ILE A 115 5.82 4.20 -4.35
CA ILE A 115 4.94 4.07 -3.19
C ILE A 115 5.83 3.72 -2.01
N PHE A 116 5.62 4.39 -0.88
CA PHE A 116 6.33 4.06 0.35
C PHE A 116 5.57 3.02 1.15
N ILE A 117 6.31 2.02 1.62
CA ILE A 117 5.81 1.06 2.61
C ILE A 117 6.63 1.31 3.87
N ASP A 118 5.98 1.83 4.90
CA ASP A 118 6.63 2.14 6.17
C ASP A 118 6.37 1.00 7.17
N LEU A 119 7.46 0.39 7.63
CA LEU A 119 7.44 -0.72 8.57
C LEU A 119 7.96 -0.23 9.92
N THR A 120 7.10 -0.26 10.93
CA THR A 120 7.46 0.18 12.28
C THR A 120 7.37 -0.99 13.24
N GLN A 121 8.50 -1.37 13.81
CA GLN A 121 8.55 -2.41 14.85
C GLN A 121 8.42 -1.73 16.21
N ARG A 122 7.27 -1.92 16.85
CA ARG A 122 6.96 -1.29 18.13
C ARG A 122 6.47 -2.32 19.13
N ALA A 123 6.34 -1.86 20.38
CA ALA A 123 5.61 -2.59 21.41
C ALA A 123 4.19 -2.90 20.92
N LYS A 124 3.51 -3.82 21.60
CA LYS A 124 2.19 -4.31 21.22
C LYS A 124 1.20 -3.18 20.93
N PRO A 125 0.32 -3.32 19.93
CA PRO A 125 -0.76 -2.38 19.71
C PRO A 125 -1.61 -2.21 20.96
N LEU A 126 -2.11 -0.99 21.19
CA LEU A 126 -2.97 -0.69 22.34
C LEU A 126 -4.34 -1.38 22.23
N LEU A 127 -4.81 -1.57 21.00
CA LEU A 127 -6.10 -2.18 20.70
C LEU A 127 -5.90 -3.50 19.96
N LYS A 128 -6.84 -4.44 20.18
CA LYS A 128 -6.82 -5.72 19.47
C LYS A 128 -7.05 -5.47 17.96
N PRO A 129 -6.20 -6.01 17.09
CA PRO A 129 -6.42 -5.88 15.65
C PRO A 129 -7.70 -6.59 15.19
N GLU A 130 -8.37 -6.01 14.21
CA GLU A 130 -9.54 -6.60 13.57
C GLU A 130 -9.32 -6.69 12.07
N LYS A 131 -10.05 -7.63 11.45
CA LYS A 131 -10.00 -7.78 9.99
C LYS A 131 -11.18 -7.05 9.37
N TYR A 132 -10.90 -6.26 8.32
CA TYR A 132 -11.91 -5.53 7.58
C TYR A 132 -11.82 -5.84 6.08
N ILE A 133 -12.95 -5.75 5.40
CA ILE A 133 -12.98 -5.80 3.94
C ILE A 133 -12.56 -4.42 3.43
N ILE A 134 -11.56 -4.40 2.53
CA ILE A 134 -11.09 -3.15 1.94
C ILE A 134 -12.12 -2.68 0.92
N ASN A 135 -12.58 -1.44 1.07
CA ASN A 135 -13.44 -0.78 0.10
C ASN A 135 -12.58 -0.13 -0.99
N HIS A 136 -12.98 -0.25 -2.25
CA HIS A 136 -12.28 0.34 -3.38
C HIS A 136 -13.27 0.65 -4.52
N PHE A 137 -12.81 1.49 -5.46
CA PHE A 137 -13.64 1.92 -6.60
C PHE A 137 -13.60 0.94 -7.78
N TYR A 138 -12.73 -0.06 -7.76
CA TYR A 138 -12.36 -0.88 -8.93
C TYR A 138 -13.03 -2.23 -8.99
#